data_e250ad52a3471c01a942b5f026128d5c
#
_entry.id   e250ad52a3471c01a942b5f026128d5c
#
_cell.length_a   1.000
_cell.length_b   1.000
_cell.length_c   1.000
_cell.angle_alpha   90.00
_cell.angle_beta   90.00
_cell.angle_gamma   90.00
#
_symmetry.space_group_name_H-M   'P 1'
#
loop_
_entity.id
_entity.type
_entity.pdbx_description
1 polymer ?
#
loop_
_entity_poly.entity_id
_entity_poly.type
_entity_poly.pdbx_seq_one_letter_code
_entity_poly.pdbx_strand_id
1 'polypeptide(L)'
;MDDDWRRDVGTSWQWLLVALTIGCAVAGGLFPLIDPDLAMHLRTAEWIMQEGRVPYAEPFSWTRPGAPFYAYSWLAELLYWGAFTTAGALGLHLVHAFTAAGAFLTVVALGRGSRWTPWATLLVALMSFAIWIAFIGAVRPQALMGLTVPLSWLAAEWMVRGRTRAGLLLAFAMAVLTVNTHLLFPVTAMPVIRMLVEPRPQWRTAALFCVANGLGWLMTPYAFEFVEMMRINFTGNALIGPQTIVSELEPGFRAFGHAAISIRIATIILLLVPFAIPGRLLTDRERILYGLLWVGGLFLFGTAVRGLVIWLLAALPLLARAAAAIPLPQQPINRRVTAVATLLVPLGLLGSEFNQQADVPTLTATRATRQLPSPVAVVIEPLARFAECRLGVTRGARAYTVFNYGSYLVWRLPAFSYSIDGRNIYPDSVAGAEAYQTAYNGPMQLGPWRSADVAIAPLQHAVARALDAAPEWQLLRVSRAEKAEDGEAGLWAQRTWLATRGITAPAADTVRMGRNLPAPGACSAP
;
A
#
# COMPACT_ATOMS: atom_id res chain seq x y z
N MET A 1 -20.62 -14.87 30.06
CA MET A 1 -19.76 -13.69 29.82
C MET A 1 -20.20 -12.88 28.57
N ASP A 2 -21.04 -13.45 27.72
CA ASP A 2 -21.66 -12.76 26.57
C ASP A 2 -22.98 -12.04 26.88
N ASP A 3 -23.55 -12.22 28.08
CA ASP A 3 -24.91 -11.75 28.37
C ASP A 3 -25.01 -10.26 28.73
N ASP A 4 -23.98 -9.68 29.33
CA ASP A 4 -24.04 -8.22 29.69
C ASP A 4 -23.99 -7.34 28.47
N TRP A 5 -23.12 -7.65 27.50
CA TRP A 5 -23.04 -6.89 26.25
C TRP A 5 -24.30 -7.05 25.39
N ARG A 6 -24.96 -8.21 25.44
CA ARG A 6 -26.24 -8.46 24.74
C ARG A 6 -27.43 -7.75 25.38
N ARG A 7 -27.39 -7.52 26.70
CA ARG A 7 -28.45 -6.78 27.39
C ARG A 7 -28.36 -5.27 27.13
N ASP A 8 -27.15 -4.72 27.03
CA ASP A 8 -26.94 -3.29 26.80
C ASP A 8 -27.06 -2.91 25.31
N VAL A 9 -26.87 -3.86 24.41
CA VAL A 9 -26.92 -3.65 22.96
C VAL A 9 -28.21 -4.22 22.41
N GLY A 10 -29.27 -3.45 22.46
CA GLY A 10 -30.54 -3.80 21.83
C GLY A 10 -30.40 -4.07 20.32
N THR A 11 -31.41 -4.68 19.69
CA THR A 11 -31.46 -5.01 18.25
C THR A 11 -31.05 -3.87 17.34
N SER A 12 -31.27 -2.61 17.76
CA SER A 12 -30.87 -1.40 17.02
C SER A 12 -29.36 -1.27 16.82
N TRP A 13 -28.53 -1.68 17.80
CA TRP A 13 -27.08 -1.68 17.67
C TRP A 13 -26.56 -2.74 16.72
N GLN A 14 -27.20 -3.91 16.70
CA GLN A 14 -26.81 -4.97 15.77
C GLN A 14 -27.03 -4.50 14.33
N TRP A 15 -28.18 -3.90 14.04
CA TRP A 15 -28.48 -3.33 12.73
C TRP A 15 -27.53 -2.19 12.35
N LEU A 16 -27.17 -1.33 13.32
CA LEU A 16 -26.17 -0.28 13.11
C LEU A 16 -24.82 -0.87 12.70
N LEU A 17 -24.31 -1.88 13.43
CA LEU A 17 -23.06 -2.53 13.10
C LEU A 17 -23.10 -3.22 11.73
N VAL A 18 -24.20 -3.88 11.38
CA VAL A 18 -24.38 -4.48 10.05
C VAL A 18 -24.34 -3.39 8.97
N ALA A 19 -25.10 -2.32 9.14
CA ALA A 19 -25.16 -1.22 8.18
C ALA A 19 -23.79 -0.55 8.00
N LEU A 20 -23.06 -0.29 9.09
CA LEU A 20 -21.71 0.28 9.03
C LEU A 20 -20.70 -0.69 8.38
N THR A 21 -20.81 -1.98 8.65
CA THR A 21 -19.98 -3.00 7.99
C THR A 21 -20.20 -2.99 6.48
N ILE A 22 -21.46 -2.95 6.05
CA ILE A 22 -21.81 -2.84 4.62
C ILE A 22 -21.29 -1.50 4.06
N GLY A 23 -21.47 -0.39 4.79
CA GLY A 23 -20.94 0.92 4.38
C GLY A 23 -19.41 0.91 4.19
N CYS A 24 -18.69 0.31 5.12
CA CYS A 24 -17.23 0.14 5.00
C CYS A 24 -16.84 -0.76 3.81
N ALA A 25 -17.58 -1.86 3.58
CA ALA A 25 -17.36 -2.73 2.43
C ALA A 25 -17.59 -1.97 1.11
N VAL A 26 -18.68 -1.21 1.01
CA VAL A 26 -18.99 -0.40 -0.17
C VAL A 26 -17.91 0.67 -0.38
N ALA A 27 -17.52 1.38 0.68
CA ALA A 27 -16.47 2.39 0.59
C ALA A 27 -15.14 1.80 0.08
N GLY A 28 -14.71 0.66 0.65
CA GLY A 28 -13.52 -0.05 0.17
C GLY A 28 -13.68 -0.57 -1.26
N GLY A 29 -14.82 -1.19 -1.58
CA GLY A 29 -15.10 -1.74 -2.90
C GLY A 29 -15.21 -0.70 -4.02
N LEU A 30 -15.60 0.52 -3.69
CA LEU A 30 -15.65 1.64 -4.65
C LEU A 30 -14.32 2.41 -4.73
N PHE A 31 -13.37 2.12 -3.86
CA PHE A 31 -12.07 2.82 -3.87
C PHE A 31 -11.34 2.55 -5.19
N PRO A 32 -10.77 3.58 -5.84
CA PRO A 32 -10.12 3.40 -7.14
C PRO A 32 -8.86 2.53 -7.06
N LEU A 33 -8.62 1.69 -8.08
CA LEU A 33 -7.43 0.86 -8.20
C LEU A 33 -6.26 1.65 -8.83
N ILE A 34 -5.87 2.76 -8.21
CA ILE A 34 -4.93 3.73 -8.80
C ILE A 34 -3.47 3.50 -8.45
N ASP A 35 -3.20 2.55 -7.58
CA ASP A 35 -1.84 2.31 -7.11
C ASP A 35 -0.95 1.73 -8.21
N PRO A 36 0.13 2.41 -8.63
CA PRO A 36 1.06 1.87 -9.62
C PRO A 36 1.74 0.58 -9.13
N ASP A 37 1.93 0.40 -7.81
CA ASP A 37 2.57 -0.78 -7.25
C ASP A 37 1.72 -2.04 -7.36
N LEU A 38 0.39 -1.91 -7.52
CA LEU A 38 -0.49 -3.05 -7.76
C LEU A 38 -0.04 -3.89 -8.98
N ALA A 39 0.37 -3.23 -10.05
CA ALA A 39 0.85 -3.88 -11.25
C ALA A 39 2.10 -4.73 -10.99
N MET A 40 3.03 -4.21 -10.22
CA MET A 40 4.23 -4.92 -9.79
C MET A 40 3.90 -6.10 -8.88
N HIS A 41 2.96 -5.95 -7.93
CA HIS A 41 2.51 -7.05 -7.08
C HIS A 41 1.87 -8.18 -7.88
N LEU A 42 1.05 -7.87 -8.89
CA LEU A 42 0.48 -8.87 -9.80
C LEU A 42 1.56 -9.58 -10.63
N ARG A 43 2.59 -8.84 -11.06
CA ARG A 43 3.70 -9.42 -11.83
C ARG A 43 4.55 -10.37 -10.97
N THR A 44 4.82 -10.00 -9.73
CA THR A 44 5.55 -10.86 -8.79
C THR A 44 4.77 -12.16 -8.52
N ALA A 45 3.46 -12.06 -8.28
CA ALA A 45 2.61 -13.22 -8.11
C ALA A 45 2.55 -14.11 -9.37
N GLU A 46 2.43 -13.52 -10.55
CA GLU A 46 2.47 -14.26 -11.82
C GLU A 46 3.79 -15.04 -11.97
N TRP A 47 4.92 -14.42 -11.62
CA TRP A 47 6.22 -15.05 -11.63
C TRP A 47 6.28 -16.24 -10.64
N ILE A 48 5.78 -16.04 -9.40
CA ILE A 48 5.69 -17.10 -8.39
C ILE A 48 4.86 -18.28 -8.92
N MET A 49 3.73 -18.01 -9.57
CA MET A 49 2.88 -19.06 -10.12
C MET A 49 3.51 -19.79 -11.32
N GLN A 50 4.32 -19.10 -12.12
CA GLN A 50 5.03 -19.69 -13.25
C GLN A 50 6.22 -20.53 -12.81
N GLU A 51 6.99 -20.07 -11.82
CA GLU A 51 8.20 -20.74 -11.33
C GLU A 51 7.92 -21.76 -10.22
N GLY A 52 6.73 -21.73 -9.61
CA GLY A 52 6.36 -22.62 -8.51
C GLY A 52 7.13 -22.37 -7.22
N ARG A 53 7.79 -21.21 -7.09
CA ARG A 53 8.61 -20.81 -5.93
C ARG A 53 8.60 -19.31 -5.75
N VAL A 54 8.94 -18.84 -4.54
CA VAL A 54 9.17 -17.41 -4.27
C VAL A 54 10.56 -16.98 -4.75
N PRO A 55 10.76 -15.73 -5.19
CA PRO A 55 12.06 -15.24 -5.66
C PRO A 55 13.02 -14.98 -4.49
N TYR A 56 14.28 -15.38 -4.67
CA TYR A 56 15.43 -15.03 -3.82
C TYR A 56 16.41 -14.11 -4.54
N ALA A 57 16.23 -13.95 -5.84
CA ALA A 57 17.03 -13.09 -6.69
C ALA A 57 16.13 -12.26 -7.59
N GLU A 58 16.58 -11.07 -7.96
CA GLU A 58 15.86 -10.09 -8.78
C GLU A 58 15.54 -10.63 -10.18
N PRO A 59 14.24 -10.79 -10.55
CA PRO A 59 13.86 -11.40 -11.81
C PRO A 59 13.50 -10.40 -12.92
N PHE A 60 13.34 -9.10 -12.63
CA PHE A 60 12.75 -8.14 -13.57
C PHE A 60 13.68 -7.00 -13.98
N SER A 61 14.71 -6.70 -13.16
CA SER A 61 15.60 -5.57 -13.39
C SER A 61 16.91 -5.98 -14.04
N TRP A 62 17.31 -5.25 -15.08
CA TRP A 62 18.64 -5.39 -15.67
C TRP A 62 19.73 -4.57 -14.94
N THR A 63 19.34 -3.61 -14.10
CA THR A 63 20.29 -2.84 -13.28
C THR A 63 20.69 -3.56 -11.99
N ARG A 64 19.93 -4.62 -11.62
CA ARG A 64 20.14 -5.43 -10.41
C ARG A 64 20.11 -6.93 -10.69
N PRO A 65 20.72 -7.41 -11.77
CA PRO A 65 20.61 -8.83 -12.15
C PRO A 65 21.14 -9.73 -11.04
N GLY A 66 20.30 -10.67 -10.60
CA GLY A 66 20.68 -11.67 -9.58
C GLY A 66 20.89 -11.13 -8.18
N ALA A 67 20.65 -9.84 -7.92
CA ALA A 67 20.74 -9.29 -6.57
C ALA A 67 19.69 -9.90 -5.64
N PRO A 68 19.93 -9.96 -4.33
CA PRO A 68 18.93 -10.46 -3.38
C PRO A 68 17.61 -9.71 -3.51
N PHE A 69 16.53 -10.45 -3.68
CA PHE A 69 15.17 -9.93 -3.71
C PHE A 69 14.23 -10.89 -2.98
N TYR A 70 13.44 -10.35 -2.06
CA TYR A 70 12.51 -11.09 -1.23
C TYR A 70 11.11 -10.52 -1.39
N ALA A 71 10.21 -11.29 -1.99
CA ALA A 71 8.79 -10.94 -2.11
C ALA A 71 8.09 -11.15 -0.75
N TYR A 72 8.40 -10.32 0.24
CA TYR A 72 7.89 -10.45 1.61
C TYR A 72 6.36 -10.39 1.69
N SER A 73 5.70 -9.85 0.68
CA SER A 73 4.24 -9.77 0.57
C SER A 73 3.63 -10.88 -0.31
N TRP A 74 4.38 -11.92 -0.60
CA TRP A 74 4.02 -12.98 -1.57
C TRP A 74 2.60 -13.54 -1.38
N LEU A 75 2.13 -13.69 -0.14
CA LEU A 75 0.80 -14.22 0.14
C LEU A 75 -0.31 -13.24 -0.25
N ALA A 76 -0.12 -11.94 0.02
CA ALA A 76 -1.04 -10.90 -0.43
C ALA A 76 -1.02 -10.77 -1.95
N GLU A 77 0.15 -10.85 -2.56
CA GLU A 77 0.33 -10.81 -4.02
C GLU A 77 -0.42 -11.96 -4.70
N LEU A 78 -0.32 -13.19 -4.18
CA LEU A 78 -1.07 -14.33 -4.68
C LEU A 78 -2.59 -14.16 -4.49
N LEU A 79 -3.04 -13.57 -3.37
CA LEU A 79 -4.44 -13.24 -3.16
C LEU A 79 -4.97 -12.27 -4.22
N TYR A 80 -4.23 -11.20 -4.49
CA TYR A 80 -4.61 -10.22 -5.51
C TYR A 80 -4.58 -10.81 -6.92
N TRP A 81 -3.54 -11.57 -7.22
CA TRP A 81 -3.43 -12.25 -8.52
C TRP A 81 -4.55 -13.26 -8.73
N GLY A 82 -4.87 -14.07 -7.73
CA GLY A 82 -5.99 -15.01 -7.76
C GLY A 82 -7.33 -14.31 -7.99
N ALA A 83 -7.59 -13.22 -7.27
CA ALA A 83 -8.79 -12.40 -7.45
C ALA A 83 -8.85 -11.77 -8.85
N PHE A 84 -7.73 -11.21 -9.32
CA PHE A 84 -7.64 -10.58 -10.64
C PHE A 84 -7.79 -11.61 -11.78
N THR A 85 -7.22 -12.80 -11.67
CA THR A 85 -7.32 -13.83 -12.71
C THR A 85 -8.71 -14.44 -12.80
N THR A 86 -9.46 -14.47 -11.70
CA THR A 86 -10.83 -15.02 -11.66
C THR A 86 -11.89 -14.02 -12.09
N ALA A 87 -11.78 -12.75 -11.67
CA ALA A 87 -12.83 -11.75 -11.87
C ALA A 87 -12.32 -10.38 -12.36
N GLY A 88 -11.07 -10.29 -12.84
CA GLY A 88 -10.49 -9.03 -13.31
C GLY A 88 -10.43 -7.97 -12.21
N ALA A 89 -10.63 -6.71 -12.58
CA ALA A 89 -10.67 -5.60 -11.64
C ALA A 89 -11.75 -5.77 -10.56
N LEU A 90 -12.90 -6.36 -10.90
CA LEU A 90 -13.97 -6.64 -9.94
C LEU A 90 -13.46 -7.53 -8.79
N GLY A 91 -12.63 -8.53 -9.08
CA GLY A 91 -12.02 -9.38 -8.06
C GLY A 91 -11.19 -8.58 -7.06
N LEU A 92 -10.40 -7.62 -7.54
CA LEU A 92 -9.61 -6.73 -6.69
C LEU A 92 -10.51 -5.81 -5.83
N HIS A 93 -11.55 -5.22 -6.42
CA HIS A 93 -12.54 -4.42 -5.68
C HIS A 93 -13.23 -5.23 -4.57
N LEU A 94 -13.58 -6.50 -4.85
CA LEU A 94 -14.17 -7.39 -3.85
C LEU A 94 -13.20 -7.70 -2.71
N VAL A 95 -11.93 -8.05 -3.02
CA VAL A 95 -10.92 -8.26 -1.98
C VAL A 95 -10.77 -7.01 -1.11
N HIS A 96 -10.76 -5.83 -1.75
CA HIS A 96 -10.64 -4.58 -0.99
C HIS A 96 -11.87 -4.28 -0.15
N ALA A 97 -13.08 -4.55 -0.65
CA ALA A 97 -14.33 -4.44 0.11
C ALA A 97 -14.32 -5.33 1.36
N PHE A 98 -13.91 -6.60 1.21
CA PHE A 98 -13.78 -7.52 2.35
C PHE A 98 -12.70 -7.08 3.35
N THR A 99 -11.59 -6.56 2.86
CA THR A 99 -10.51 -6.04 3.73
C THR A 99 -10.99 -4.82 4.52
N ALA A 100 -11.70 -3.91 3.87
CA ALA A 100 -12.29 -2.72 4.49
C ALA A 100 -13.33 -3.08 5.58
N ALA A 101 -14.27 -3.95 5.25
CA ALA A 101 -15.25 -4.45 6.23
C ALA A 101 -14.55 -5.17 7.39
N GLY A 102 -13.55 -5.99 7.09
CA GLY A 102 -12.76 -6.71 8.08
C GLY A 102 -11.98 -5.78 8.99
N ALA A 103 -11.35 -4.72 8.47
CA ALA A 103 -10.64 -3.73 9.26
C ALA A 103 -11.56 -3.05 10.29
N PHE A 104 -12.78 -2.70 9.91
CA PHE A 104 -13.81 -2.20 10.83
C PHE A 104 -14.20 -3.26 11.87
N LEU A 105 -14.56 -4.48 11.42
CA LEU A 105 -15.06 -5.55 12.28
C LEU A 105 -14.01 -6.05 13.28
N THR A 106 -12.73 -6.07 12.94
CA THR A 106 -11.67 -6.51 13.87
C THR A 106 -11.50 -5.54 15.03
N VAL A 107 -11.66 -4.23 14.81
CA VAL A 107 -11.66 -3.24 15.91
C VAL A 107 -12.94 -3.37 16.74
N VAL A 108 -14.09 -3.65 16.14
CA VAL A 108 -15.33 -3.95 16.88
C VAL A 108 -15.14 -5.22 17.74
N ALA A 109 -14.53 -6.27 17.19
CA ALA A 109 -14.23 -7.50 17.93
C ALA A 109 -13.26 -7.25 19.10
N LEU A 110 -12.23 -6.42 18.87
CA LEU A 110 -11.31 -5.99 19.93
C LEU A 110 -12.06 -5.23 21.03
N GLY A 111 -12.90 -4.26 20.68
CA GLY A 111 -13.67 -3.48 21.65
C GLY A 111 -14.58 -4.37 22.51
N ARG A 112 -15.26 -5.34 21.89
CA ARG A 112 -16.05 -6.37 22.61
C ARG A 112 -15.17 -7.21 23.53
N GLY A 113 -14.07 -7.71 22.99
CA GLY A 113 -13.11 -8.49 23.74
C GLY A 113 -12.52 -7.71 24.91
N SER A 114 -12.24 -6.43 24.75
CA SER A 114 -11.68 -5.54 25.78
C SER A 114 -12.74 -4.93 26.72
N ARG A 115 -14.03 -5.23 26.49
CA ARG A 115 -15.16 -4.65 27.25
C ARG A 115 -15.21 -3.12 27.20
N TRP A 116 -14.86 -2.54 26.05
CA TRP A 116 -15.11 -1.12 25.83
C TRP A 116 -16.64 -0.86 25.80
N THR A 117 -17.04 0.35 26.12
CA THR A 117 -18.44 0.72 25.94
C THR A 117 -18.81 0.61 24.45
N PRO A 118 -20.08 0.32 24.10
CA PRO A 118 -20.50 0.24 22.70
C PRO A 118 -20.13 1.49 21.90
N TRP A 119 -20.29 2.67 22.49
CA TRP A 119 -19.94 3.94 21.88
C TRP A 119 -18.46 4.13 21.66
N ALA A 120 -17.63 3.81 22.66
CA ALA A 120 -16.18 3.86 22.50
C ALA A 120 -15.69 2.89 21.42
N THR A 121 -16.26 1.67 21.38
CA THR A 121 -15.99 0.69 20.34
C THR A 121 -16.31 1.22 18.95
N LEU A 122 -17.50 1.81 18.79
CA LEU A 122 -17.97 2.35 17.51
C LEU A 122 -17.10 3.52 17.05
N LEU A 123 -16.82 4.47 17.96
CA LEU A 123 -16.02 5.65 17.65
C LEU A 123 -14.60 5.27 17.23
N VAL A 124 -13.95 4.36 17.98
CA VAL A 124 -12.59 3.90 17.65
C VAL A 124 -12.58 3.11 16.34
N ALA A 125 -13.60 2.27 16.09
CA ALA A 125 -13.70 1.49 14.85
C ALA A 125 -13.88 2.41 13.64
N LEU A 126 -14.73 3.43 13.72
CA LEU A 126 -14.94 4.41 12.65
C LEU A 126 -13.71 5.29 12.41
N MET A 127 -13.05 5.76 13.48
CA MET A 127 -11.81 6.52 13.34
C MET A 127 -10.70 5.67 12.71
N SER A 128 -10.55 4.43 13.17
CA SER A 128 -9.54 3.51 12.62
C SER A 128 -9.81 3.22 11.15
N PHE A 129 -11.07 3.03 10.79
CA PHE A 129 -11.48 2.84 9.40
C PHE A 129 -11.23 4.09 8.55
N ALA A 130 -11.57 5.28 9.03
CA ALA A 130 -11.35 6.53 8.32
C ALA A 130 -9.86 6.78 8.02
N ILE A 131 -8.99 6.52 9.02
CA ILE A 131 -7.54 6.64 8.83
C ILE A 131 -7.04 5.52 7.90
N TRP A 132 -7.56 4.31 8.05
CA TRP A 132 -7.19 3.18 7.21
C TRP A 132 -7.52 3.47 5.74
N ILE A 133 -8.73 3.91 5.41
CA ILE A 133 -9.12 4.18 4.02
C ILE A 133 -8.38 5.39 3.43
N ALA A 134 -8.17 6.43 4.22
CA ALA A 134 -7.47 7.63 3.76
C ALA A 134 -5.97 7.40 3.49
N PHE A 135 -5.36 6.42 4.16
CA PHE A 135 -3.92 6.21 4.12
C PHE A 135 -3.50 4.91 3.42
N ILE A 136 -4.31 3.88 3.51
CA ILE A 136 -4.06 2.56 2.94
C ILE A 136 -5.14 2.21 1.89
N GLY A 137 -5.99 3.16 1.53
CA GLY A 137 -7.14 2.93 0.65
C GLY A 137 -6.84 2.34 -0.72
N ALA A 138 -5.54 2.24 -1.09
CA ALA A 138 -5.11 1.48 -2.24
C ALA A 138 -5.12 -0.04 -1.99
N VAL A 139 -5.24 -0.84 -3.05
CA VAL A 139 -5.10 -2.30 -3.00
C VAL A 139 -3.63 -2.65 -2.83
N ARG A 140 -3.15 -2.55 -1.59
CA ARG A 140 -1.77 -2.81 -1.19
C ARG A 140 -1.70 -3.89 -0.12
N PRO A 141 -0.62 -4.68 -0.08
CA PRO A 141 -0.41 -5.70 0.96
C PRO A 141 -0.53 -5.16 2.40
N GLN A 142 -0.10 -3.92 2.64
CA GLN A 142 -0.22 -3.26 3.95
C GLN A 142 -1.67 -3.07 4.43
N ALA A 143 -2.65 -3.07 3.55
CA ALA A 143 -4.06 -2.96 3.91
C ALA A 143 -4.50 -4.09 4.87
N LEU A 144 -3.90 -5.27 4.75
CA LEU A 144 -4.18 -6.42 5.61
C LEU A 144 -3.74 -6.21 7.07
N MET A 145 -2.87 -5.24 7.35
CA MET A 145 -2.50 -4.90 8.74
C MET A 145 -3.69 -4.35 9.54
N GLY A 146 -4.67 -3.75 8.87
CA GLY A 146 -5.94 -3.34 9.49
C GLY A 146 -6.75 -4.50 10.06
N LEU A 147 -6.49 -5.72 9.58
CA LEU A 147 -7.08 -6.95 10.11
C LEU A 147 -6.20 -7.57 11.20
N THR A 148 -4.92 -7.76 10.89
CA THR A 148 -4.04 -8.62 11.70
C THR A 148 -3.64 -7.97 13.01
N VAL A 149 -3.42 -6.66 13.04
CA VAL A 149 -2.97 -5.98 14.27
C VAL A 149 -4.10 -5.83 15.31
N PRO A 150 -5.33 -5.39 14.98
CA PRO A 150 -6.43 -5.41 15.96
C PRO A 150 -6.75 -6.81 16.49
N LEU A 151 -6.61 -7.86 15.64
CA LEU A 151 -6.77 -9.25 16.09
C LEU A 151 -5.61 -9.71 17.00
N SER A 152 -4.40 -9.19 16.81
CA SER A 152 -3.29 -9.44 17.75
C SER A 152 -3.55 -8.79 19.11
N TRP A 153 -4.14 -7.58 19.14
CA TRP A 153 -4.62 -6.95 20.38
C TRP A 153 -5.72 -7.81 21.05
N LEU A 154 -6.66 -8.34 20.27
CA LEU A 154 -7.71 -9.25 20.77
C LEU A 154 -7.12 -10.54 21.34
N ALA A 155 -6.09 -11.11 20.69
CA ALA A 155 -5.38 -12.27 21.20
C ALA A 155 -4.75 -12.00 22.57
N ALA A 156 -4.07 -10.86 22.73
CA ALA A 156 -3.51 -10.43 24.01
C ALA A 156 -4.61 -10.27 25.08
N GLU A 157 -5.74 -9.68 24.74
CA GLU A 157 -6.89 -9.52 25.64
C GLU A 157 -7.47 -10.87 26.07
N TRP A 158 -7.61 -11.84 25.14
CA TRP A 158 -8.05 -13.20 25.50
C TRP A 158 -7.10 -13.89 26.45
N MET A 159 -5.79 -13.74 26.26
CA MET A 159 -4.78 -14.34 27.14
C MET A 159 -4.84 -13.74 28.54
N VAL A 160 -4.94 -12.41 28.66
CA VAL A 160 -5.10 -11.71 29.94
C VAL A 160 -6.32 -12.21 30.72
N ARG A 161 -7.39 -12.58 30.01
CA ARG A 161 -8.65 -13.10 30.58
C ARG A 161 -8.69 -14.60 30.76
N GLY A 162 -7.55 -15.27 30.70
CA GLY A 162 -7.46 -16.72 30.94
C GLY A 162 -7.81 -17.62 29.75
N ARG A 163 -8.17 -17.05 28.57
CA ARG A 163 -8.36 -17.81 27.32
C ARG A 163 -7.03 -18.03 26.61
N THR A 164 -6.02 -18.51 27.33
CA THR A 164 -4.63 -18.54 26.88
C THR A 164 -4.44 -19.32 25.58
N ARG A 165 -5.03 -20.51 25.46
CA ARG A 165 -4.89 -21.33 24.23
C ARG A 165 -5.43 -20.63 22.99
N ALA A 166 -6.65 -20.09 23.07
CA ALA A 166 -7.27 -19.37 21.94
C ALA A 166 -6.46 -18.11 21.58
N GLY A 167 -5.98 -17.37 22.59
CA GLY A 167 -5.14 -16.19 22.38
C GLY A 167 -3.80 -16.55 21.73
N LEU A 168 -3.13 -17.62 22.15
CA LEU A 168 -1.88 -18.10 21.53
C LEU A 168 -2.07 -18.48 20.07
N LEU A 169 -3.11 -19.25 19.76
CA LEU A 169 -3.42 -19.65 18.38
C LEU A 169 -3.71 -18.43 17.50
N LEU A 170 -4.48 -17.45 18.02
CA LEU A 170 -4.77 -16.23 17.28
C LEU A 170 -3.52 -15.37 17.07
N ALA A 171 -2.69 -15.19 18.12
CA ALA A 171 -1.43 -14.44 18.01
C ALA A 171 -0.48 -15.07 16.99
N PHE A 172 -0.30 -16.39 17.04
CA PHE A 172 0.50 -17.14 16.08
C PHE A 172 -0.05 -16.97 14.65
N ALA A 173 -1.37 -17.17 14.45
CA ALA A 173 -1.98 -17.04 13.13
C ALA A 173 -1.82 -15.61 12.55
N MET A 174 -1.97 -14.57 13.38
CA MET A 174 -1.79 -13.19 12.94
C MET A 174 -0.32 -12.88 12.62
N ALA A 175 0.61 -13.44 13.38
CA ALA A 175 2.04 -13.32 13.10
C ALA A 175 2.40 -14.00 11.77
N VAL A 176 1.92 -15.23 11.51
CA VAL A 176 2.09 -15.93 10.22
C VAL A 176 1.51 -15.15 9.06
N LEU A 177 0.27 -14.66 9.18
CA LEU A 177 -0.35 -13.88 8.13
C LEU A 177 0.45 -12.60 7.85
N THR A 178 0.84 -11.87 8.89
CA THR A 178 1.48 -10.57 8.70
C THR A 178 2.89 -10.70 8.12
N VAL A 179 3.70 -11.68 8.54
CA VAL A 179 5.05 -11.88 8.00
C VAL A 179 5.06 -12.26 6.51
N ASN A 180 3.99 -12.87 6.03
CA ASN A 180 3.82 -13.27 4.63
C ASN A 180 3.02 -12.25 3.79
N THR A 181 2.53 -11.18 4.42
CA THR A 181 1.77 -10.13 3.72
C THR A 181 2.41 -8.75 3.81
N HIS A 182 3.24 -8.48 4.82
CA HIS A 182 3.88 -7.17 4.96
C HIS A 182 5.13 -7.18 5.82
N LEU A 183 6.10 -6.35 5.43
CA LEU A 183 7.41 -6.24 6.11
C LEU A 183 7.32 -5.74 7.57
N LEU A 184 6.28 -4.96 7.91
CA LEU A 184 6.08 -4.43 9.27
C LEU A 184 5.45 -5.44 10.24
N PHE A 185 5.59 -6.75 9.99
CA PHE A 185 5.06 -7.82 10.84
C PHE A 185 5.45 -7.72 12.34
N PRO A 186 6.59 -7.12 12.77
CA PRO A 186 6.90 -7.00 14.20
C PRO A 186 5.84 -6.24 15.01
N VAL A 187 4.99 -5.43 14.35
CA VAL A 187 3.88 -4.72 15.01
C VAL A 187 2.85 -5.66 15.66
N THR A 188 2.78 -6.93 15.22
CA THR A 188 1.91 -7.95 15.86
C THR A 188 2.33 -8.31 17.28
N ALA A 189 3.57 -8.01 17.68
CA ALA A 189 4.04 -8.21 19.05
C ALA A 189 3.75 -7.02 19.99
N MET A 190 3.41 -5.82 19.47
CA MET A 190 3.11 -4.65 20.30
C MET A 190 2.06 -4.94 21.40
N PRO A 191 1.03 -5.76 21.16
CA PRO A 191 0.03 -6.07 22.17
C PRO A 191 0.54 -6.79 23.42
N VAL A 192 1.78 -7.26 23.46
CA VAL A 192 2.41 -7.81 24.68
C VAL A 192 2.30 -6.86 25.87
N ILE A 193 2.31 -5.56 25.57
CA ILE A 193 2.20 -4.49 26.58
C ILE A 193 0.89 -4.61 27.39
N ARG A 194 -0.19 -5.17 26.79
CA ARG A 194 -1.47 -5.40 27.47
C ARG A 194 -1.33 -6.30 28.70
N MET A 195 -0.41 -7.26 28.66
CA MET A 195 -0.13 -8.17 29.77
C MET A 195 0.73 -7.51 30.86
N LEU A 196 1.54 -6.52 30.46
CA LEU A 196 2.45 -5.81 31.33
C LEU A 196 1.77 -4.67 32.11
N VAL A 197 0.68 -4.10 31.58
CA VAL A 197 -0.09 -3.03 32.25
C VAL A 197 -1.02 -3.54 33.35
N GLU A 198 -1.26 -4.84 33.47
CA GLU A 198 -2.07 -5.42 34.56
C GLU A 198 -1.49 -5.06 35.93
N PRO A 199 -2.33 -4.90 36.97
CA PRO A 199 -1.86 -4.60 38.34
C PRO A 199 -0.80 -5.60 38.82
N ARG A 200 -0.94 -6.86 38.44
CA ARG A 200 0.08 -7.91 38.57
C ARG A 200 0.54 -8.31 37.18
N PRO A 201 1.71 -7.84 36.71
CA PRO A 201 2.20 -8.15 35.36
C PRO A 201 2.24 -9.65 35.09
N GLN A 202 1.66 -10.03 33.98
CA GLN A 202 1.54 -11.43 33.59
C GLN A 202 2.76 -11.86 32.75
N TRP A 203 3.97 -11.87 33.33
CA TRP A 203 5.22 -12.12 32.62
C TRP A 203 5.25 -13.43 31.84
N ARG A 204 4.70 -14.53 32.44
CA ARG A 204 4.62 -15.83 31.76
C ARG A 204 3.74 -15.75 30.52
N THR A 205 2.60 -15.09 30.63
CA THR A 205 1.66 -14.89 29.52
C THR A 205 2.28 -14.03 28.43
N ALA A 206 2.99 -12.97 28.83
CA ALA A 206 3.73 -12.11 27.91
C ALA A 206 4.83 -12.86 27.16
N ALA A 207 5.61 -13.70 27.87
CA ALA A 207 6.63 -14.54 27.25
C ALA A 207 6.02 -15.52 26.24
N LEU A 208 4.92 -16.18 26.58
CA LEU A 208 4.21 -17.09 25.67
C LEU A 208 3.68 -16.36 24.43
N PHE A 209 3.16 -15.14 24.61
CA PHE A 209 2.71 -14.31 23.49
C PHE A 209 3.87 -13.95 22.54
N CYS A 210 5.02 -13.56 23.10
CA CYS A 210 6.23 -13.29 22.31
C CYS A 210 6.73 -14.53 21.58
N VAL A 211 6.74 -15.69 22.24
CA VAL A 211 7.12 -16.95 21.62
C VAL A 211 6.17 -17.31 20.47
N ALA A 212 4.86 -17.18 20.67
CA ALA A 212 3.88 -17.44 19.61
C ALA A 212 4.09 -16.53 18.40
N ASN A 213 4.35 -15.23 18.60
CA ASN A 213 4.69 -14.30 17.52
C ASN A 213 6.00 -14.69 16.85
N GLY A 214 7.07 -14.94 17.63
CA GLY A 214 8.39 -15.33 17.09
C GLY A 214 8.32 -16.60 16.24
N LEU A 215 7.62 -17.64 16.71
CA LEU A 215 7.40 -18.84 15.93
C LEU A 215 6.57 -18.56 14.67
N GLY A 216 5.56 -17.71 14.76
CA GLY A 216 4.76 -17.29 13.60
C GLY A 216 5.60 -16.55 12.56
N TRP A 217 6.52 -15.69 12.98
CA TRP A 217 7.41 -14.97 12.06
C TRP A 217 8.41 -15.88 11.34
N LEU A 218 8.77 -17.02 11.93
CA LEU A 218 9.60 -18.01 11.26
C LEU A 218 8.83 -18.82 10.20
N MET A 219 7.50 -18.74 10.17
CA MET A 219 6.66 -19.43 9.18
C MET A 219 6.55 -18.66 7.87
N THR A 220 7.70 -18.32 7.28
CA THR A 220 7.83 -17.68 5.98
C THR A 220 8.91 -18.40 5.16
N PRO A 221 8.82 -18.44 3.82
CA PRO A 221 9.89 -18.96 2.98
C PRO A 221 11.26 -18.30 3.24
N TYR A 222 11.26 -17.07 3.78
CA TYR A 222 12.46 -16.26 4.01
C TYR A 222 12.95 -16.25 5.48
N ALA A 223 12.62 -17.28 6.26
CA ALA A 223 12.91 -17.31 7.69
C ALA A 223 14.40 -17.07 8.02
N PHE A 224 15.31 -17.63 7.22
CA PHE A 224 16.76 -17.55 7.44
C PHE A 224 17.37 -16.26 6.85
N GLU A 225 16.74 -15.67 5.85
CA GLU A 225 17.15 -14.42 5.19
C GLU A 225 16.54 -13.17 5.83
N PHE A 226 15.84 -13.36 6.93
CA PHE A 226 15.08 -12.32 7.61
C PHE A 226 15.89 -11.05 7.92
N VAL A 227 17.11 -11.19 8.45
CA VAL A 227 17.98 -10.06 8.79
C VAL A 227 18.39 -9.31 7.52
N GLU A 228 18.73 -10.03 6.46
CA GLU A 228 19.13 -9.43 5.18
C GLU A 228 17.93 -8.76 4.49
N MET A 229 16.77 -9.37 4.54
CA MET A 229 15.52 -8.78 4.05
C MET A 229 15.21 -7.45 4.76
N MET A 230 15.34 -7.40 6.09
CA MET A 230 15.15 -6.16 6.85
C MET A 230 16.22 -5.13 6.50
N ARG A 231 17.49 -5.55 6.39
CA ARG A 231 18.59 -4.67 6.03
C ARG A 231 18.37 -4.01 4.68
N ILE A 232 18.02 -4.76 3.64
CA ILE A 232 17.81 -4.24 2.29
C ILE A 232 16.65 -3.22 2.27
N ASN A 233 15.57 -3.49 3.02
CA ASN A 233 14.38 -2.64 2.98
C ASN A 233 14.42 -1.42 3.91
N PHE A 234 15.28 -1.43 4.95
CA PHE A 234 15.33 -0.34 5.93
C PHE A 234 16.66 0.40 6.00
N THR A 235 17.75 -0.14 5.42
CA THR A 235 19.06 0.50 5.46
C THR A 235 19.68 0.56 4.06
N GLY A 236 20.43 1.62 3.78
CA GLY A 236 21.21 1.72 2.55
C GLY A 236 20.40 1.94 1.27
N ASN A 237 19.21 2.51 1.38
CA ASN A 237 18.38 2.80 0.23
C ASN A 237 18.31 4.31 0.00
N ALA A 238 18.80 4.81 -1.14
CA ALA A 238 18.73 6.22 -1.52
C ALA A 238 17.30 6.74 -1.70
N LEU A 239 16.31 5.84 -1.76
CA LEU A 239 14.89 6.21 -1.80
C LEU A 239 14.34 6.61 -0.42
N ILE A 240 15.10 6.35 0.67
CA ILE A 240 14.71 6.67 2.05
C ILE A 240 15.49 7.89 2.50
N GLY A 241 14.80 8.95 2.90
CA GLY A 241 15.44 10.15 3.44
C GLY A 241 14.81 11.46 2.96
N PRO A 242 15.45 12.60 3.25
CA PRO A 242 14.89 13.93 2.94
C PRO A 242 14.71 14.23 1.46
N GLN A 243 15.39 13.48 0.59
CA GLN A 243 15.32 13.63 -0.87
C GLN A 243 14.59 12.44 -1.53
N THR A 244 13.75 11.75 -0.77
CA THR A 244 13.01 10.60 -1.30
C THR A 244 12.07 11.01 -2.43
N ILE A 245 12.04 10.21 -3.50
CA ILE A 245 11.04 10.30 -4.57
C ILE A 245 9.73 9.61 -4.19
N VAL A 246 9.74 8.85 -3.09
CA VAL A 246 8.58 8.11 -2.59
C VAL A 246 7.90 8.94 -1.51
N SER A 247 6.80 9.60 -1.83
CA SER A 247 6.07 10.51 -0.93
C SER A 247 5.70 9.87 0.42
N GLU A 248 5.46 8.58 0.45
CA GLU A 248 5.13 7.83 1.68
C GLU A 248 6.31 7.64 2.63
N LEU A 249 7.55 7.79 2.13
CA LEU A 249 8.78 7.73 2.91
C LEU A 249 9.24 9.11 3.38
N GLU A 250 8.56 10.18 2.95
CA GLU A 250 8.84 11.53 3.43
C GLU A 250 8.59 11.61 4.95
N PRO A 251 9.44 12.34 5.72
CA PRO A 251 9.19 12.58 7.13
C PRO A 251 7.80 13.15 7.38
N GLY A 252 7.04 12.55 8.30
CA GLY A 252 5.62 12.86 8.49
C GLY A 252 5.32 14.32 8.81
N PHE A 253 6.19 14.99 9.60
CA PHE A 253 6.02 16.41 9.92
C PHE A 253 6.28 17.32 8.71
N ARG A 254 7.14 16.91 7.78
CA ARG A 254 7.35 17.62 6.53
C ARG A 254 6.17 17.40 5.59
N ALA A 255 5.73 16.16 5.43
CA ALA A 255 4.58 15.79 4.64
C ALA A 255 3.29 16.46 5.13
N PHE A 256 3.16 16.73 6.45
CA PHE A 256 1.98 17.34 7.05
C PHE A 256 1.58 18.66 6.36
N GLY A 257 2.54 19.45 5.89
CA GLY A 257 2.29 20.75 5.24
C GLY A 257 1.44 20.65 3.96
N HIS A 258 1.62 19.57 3.20
CA HIS A 258 0.95 19.35 1.91
C HIS A 258 0.09 18.08 1.88
N ALA A 259 0.03 17.32 2.99
CA ALA A 259 -0.78 16.14 3.08
C ALA A 259 -2.28 16.44 2.94
N ALA A 260 -3.05 15.44 2.50
CA ALA A 260 -4.50 15.49 2.45
C ALA A 260 -5.08 15.88 3.83
N ILE A 261 -6.22 16.55 3.83
CA ILE A 261 -6.85 17.06 5.06
C ILE A 261 -7.18 15.93 6.05
N SER A 262 -7.54 14.75 5.55
CA SER A 262 -7.79 13.55 6.34
C SER A 262 -6.56 13.10 7.14
N ILE A 263 -5.37 13.13 6.52
CA ILE A 263 -4.09 12.80 7.16
C ILE A 263 -3.75 13.83 8.24
N ARG A 264 -3.98 15.12 7.96
CA ARG A 264 -3.75 16.20 8.95
C ARG A 264 -4.66 16.05 10.16
N ILE A 265 -5.95 15.80 9.94
CA ILE A 265 -6.92 15.56 11.03
C ILE A 265 -6.53 14.33 11.84
N ALA A 266 -6.19 13.21 11.20
CA ALA A 266 -5.75 12.00 11.87
C ALA A 266 -4.51 12.24 12.74
N THR A 267 -3.52 12.96 12.21
CA THR A 267 -2.30 13.33 12.92
C THR A 267 -2.63 14.18 14.16
N ILE A 268 -3.47 15.20 14.02
CA ILE A 268 -3.90 16.06 15.14
C ILE A 268 -4.61 15.24 16.23
N ILE A 269 -5.54 14.37 15.83
CA ILE A 269 -6.24 13.49 16.79
C ILE A 269 -5.25 12.62 17.55
N LEU A 270 -4.33 11.96 16.84
CA LEU A 270 -3.33 11.10 17.48
C LEU A 270 -2.38 11.88 18.39
N LEU A 271 -2.02 13.11 18.04
CA LEU A 271 -1.23 14.00 18.89
C LEU A 271 -1.96 14.37 20.17
N LEU A 272 -3.24 14.65 20.09
CA LEU A 272 -4.03 15.16 21.22
C LEU A 272 -4.59 14.06 22.13
N VAL A 273 -4.65 12.80 21.65
CA VAL A 273 -5.31 11.71 22.38
C VAL A 273 -4.80 11.49 23.80
N PRO A 274 -3.48 11.54 24.12
CA PRO A 274 -3.03 11.36 25.51
C PRO A 274 -3.52 12.47 26.46
N PHE A 275 -3.68 13.67 25.96
CA PHE A 275 -4.13 14.84 26.73
C PHE A 275 -5.65 14.88 26.93
N ALA A 276 -6.39 14.17 26.08
CA ALA A 276 -7.84 14.07 26.19
C ALA A 276 -8.30 13.04 27.24
N ILE A 277 -7.38 12.26 27.82
CA ILE A 277 -7.71 11.20 28.78
C ILE A 277 -7.63 11.74 30.21
N PRO A 278 -8.75 11.80 30.95
CA PRO A 278 -8.71 12.16 32.37
C PRO A 278 -7.78 11.23 33.14
N GLY A 279 -6.96 11.81 34.02
CA GLY A 279 -5.94 11.08 34.78
C GLY A 279 -6.46 9.87 35.56
N ARG A 280 -7.71 9.92 36.01
CA ARG A 280 -8.38 8.82 36.72
C ARG A 280 -8.68 7.58 35.86
N LEU A 281 -8.64 7.70 34.56
CA LEU A 281 -8.95 6.60 33.62
C LEU A 281 -7.73 5.76 33.25
N LEU A 282 -6.53 6.14 33.66
CA LEU A 282 -5.29 5.42 33.45
C LEU A 282 -4.56 5.20 34.76
N THR A 283 -4.11 4.00 35.01
CA THR A 283 -3.10 3.73 36.03
C THR A 283 -1.75 4.31 35.60
N ASP A 284 -0.83 4.56 36.56
CA ASP A 284 0.49 5.10 36.22
C ASP A 284 1.27 4.18 35.29
N ARG A 285 1.09 2.87 35.42
CA ARG A 285 1.70 1.88 34.54
C ARG A 285 1.14 1.96 33.12
N GLU A 286 -0.19 2.09 32.96
CA GLU A 286 -0.81 2.31 31.64
C GLU A 286 -0.32 3.60 31.00
N ARG A 287 -0.20 4.69 31.75
CA ARG A 287 0.35 5.96 31.25
C ARG A 287 1.75 5.80 30.71
N ILE A 288 2.64 5.12 31.46
CA ILE A 288 4.03 4.89 31.03
C ILE A 288 4.06 4.00 29.80
N LEU A 289 3.47 2.82 29.87
CA LEU A 289 3.66 1.80 28.83
C LEU A 289 2.89 2.12 27.54
N TYR A 290 1.66 2.61 27.62
CA TYR A 290 0.94 3.08 26.43
C TYR A 290 1.52 4.39 25.91
N GLY A 291 2.05 5.24 26.80
CA GLY A 291 2.79 6.44 26.43
C GLY A 291 4.05 6.10 25.63
N LEU A 292 4.82 5.09 26.04
CA LEU A 292 5.99 4.62 25.28
C LEU A 292 5.61 4.10 23.88
N LEU A 293 4.52 3.33 23.77
CA LEU A 293 4.02 2.91 22.44
C LEU A 293 3.60 4.11 21.60
N TRP A 294 2.92 5.07 22.19
CA TRP A 294 2.50 6.28 21.49
C TRP A 294 3.70 7.11 21.01
N VAL A 295 4.71 7.30 21.87
CA VAL A 295 5.97 7.98 21.51
C VAL A 295 6.71 7.20 20.40
N GLY A 296 6.75 5.87 20.49
CA GLY A 296 7.34 5.02 19.44
C GLY A 296 6.63 5.19 18.11
N GLY A 297 5.29 5.23 18.11
CA GLY A 297 4.48 5.50 16.91
C GLY A 297 4.71 6.91 16.34
N LEU A 298 4.78 7.92 17.21
CA LEU A 298 5.10 9.30 16.85
C LEU A 298 6.50 9.41 16.21
N PHE A 299 7.48 8.71 16.79
CA PHE A 299 8.83 8.63 16.22
C PHE A 299 8.82 8.04 14.81
N LEU A 300 8.12 6.90 14.62
CA LEU A 300 7.98 6.28 13.30
C LEU A 300 7.28 7.17 12.28
N PHE A 301 6.24 7.91 12.69
CA PHE A 301 5.62 8.94 11.86
C PHE A 301 6.60 10.07 11.53
N GLY A 302 7.40 10.51 12.50
CA GLY A 302 8.42 11.52 12.29
C GLY A 302 9.47 11.14 11.26
N THR A 303 9.78 9.84 11.14
CA THR A 303 10.74 9.32 10.15
C THR A 303 10.11 9.10 8.77
N ALA A 304 8.84 8.69 8.70
CA ALA A 304 8.12 8.48 7.46
C ALA A 304 6.61 8.63 7.67
N VAL A 305 5.92 9.30 6.76
CA VAL A 305 4.47 9.56 6.89
C VAL A 305 3.66 8.27 6.99
N ARG A 306 4.11 7.17 6.36
CA ARG A 306 3.50 5.84 6.50
C ARG A 306 3.53 5.29 7.95
N GLY A 307 4.38 5.82 8.82
CA GLY A 307 4.38 5.52 10.26
C GLY A 307 3.07 5.90 10.97
N LEU A 308 2.23 6.75 10.36
CA LEU A 308 0.91 7.12 10.88
C LEU A 308 0.03 5.90 11.15
N VAL A 309 0.09 4.89 10.29
CA VAL A 309 -0.70 3.65 10.44
C VAL A 309 -0.23 2.87 11.67
N ILE A 310 1.08 2.74 11.86
CA ILE A 310 1.64 2.05 13.03
C ILE A 310 1.28 2.82 14.29
N TRP A 311 1.37 4.15 14.24
CA TRP A 311 1.01 5.01 15.36
C TRP A 311 -0.46 4.86 15.75
N LEU A 312 -1.38 4.83 14.77
CA LEU A 312 -2.80 4.55 15.01
C LEU A 312 -3.00 3.19 15.70
N LEU A 313 -2.38 2.14 15.16
CA LEU A 313 -2.53 0.77 15.67
C LEU A 313 -1.93 0.61 17.08
N ALA A 314 -0.86 1.35 17.39
CA ALA A 314 -0.27 1.43 18.73
C ALA A 314 -1.15 2.23 19.71
N ALA A 315 -1.84 3.26 19.22
CA ALA A 315 -2.68 4.15 20.02
C ALA A 315 -4.09 3.60 20.31
N LEU A 316 -4.50 2.45 19.74
CA LEU A 316 -5.85 1.87 19.92
C LEU A 316 -6.32 1.84 21.39
N PRO A 317 -5.51 1.39 22.38
CA PRO A 317 -5.93 1.41 23.78
C PRO A 317 -6.16 2.83 24.33
N LEU A 318 -5.32 3.80 23.94
CA LEU A 318 -5.48 5.21 24.36
C LEU A 318 -6.70 5.85 23.72
N LEU A 319 -6.94 5.59 22.43
CA LEU A 319 -8.15 6.04 21.73
C LEU A 319 -9.42 5.52 22.41
N ALA A 320 -9.41 4.25 22.83
CA ALA A 320 -10.54 3.67 23.55
C ALA A 320 -10.77 4.34 24.92
N ARG A 321 -9.70 4.69 25.65
CA ARG A 321 -9.80 5.41 26.93
C ARG A 321 -10.29 6.84 26.72
N ALA A 322 -9.80 7.54 25.70
CA ALA A 322 -10.27 8.87 25.35
C ALA A 322 -11.75 8.86 24.94
N ALA A 323 -12.15 7.91 24.09
CA ALA A 323 -13.54 7.74 23.69
C ALA A 323 -14.48 7.45 24.88
N ALA A 324 -14.03 6.65 25.85
CA ALA A 324 -14.77 6.35 27.06
C ALA A 324 -14.91 7.57 28.00
N ALA A 325 -14.05 8.58 27.87
CA ALA A 325 -14.11 9.82 28.64
C ALA A 325 -15.17 10.80 28.09
N ILE A 326 -15.59 10.63 26.85
CA ILE A 326 -16.61 11.51 26.23
C ILE A 326 -17.97 11.18 26.85
N PRO A 327 -18.70 12.17 27.42
CA PRO A 327 -20.04 11.98 27.96
C PRO A 327 -21.02 11.82 26.80
N LEU A 328 -21.17 10.60 26.32
CA LEU A 328 -22.12 10.28 25.23
C LEU A 328 -23.52 10.01 25.81
N PRO A 329 -24.57 10.41 25.10
CA PRO A 329 -25.95 10.20 25.54
C PRO A 329 -26.21 8.69 25.74
N GLN A 330 -26.78 8.32 26.87
CA GLN A 330 -27.20 6.93 27.14
C GLN A 330 -28.50 6.55 26.44
N GLN A 331 -29.15 7.52 25.79
CA GLN A 331 -30.43 7.28 25.10
C GLN A 331 -30.23 6.48 23.81
N PRO A 332 -31.13 5.55 23.46
CA PRO A 332 -31.06 4.82 22.21
C PRO A 332 -31.15 5.82 21.04
N ILE A 333 -30.18 5.72 20.14
CA ILE A 333 -30.14 6.54 18.92
C ILE A 333 -31.43 6.30 18.12
N ASN A 334 -32.03 7.39 17.65
CA ASN A 334 -33.16 7.29 16.72
C ASN A 334 -32.69 6.55 15.44
N ARG A 335 -33.39 5.46 15.07
CA ARG A 335 -33.08 4.59 13.92
C ARG A 335 -32.87 5.37 12.63
N ARG A 336 -33.55 6.50 12.42
CA ARG A 336 -33.41 7.35 11.22
C ARG A 336 -32.06 8.11 11.21
N VAL A 337 -31.65 8.67 12.35
CA VAL A 337 -30.34 9.37 12.49
C VAL A 337 -29.21 8.37 12.29
N THR A 338 -29.34 7.17 12.81
CA THR A 338 -28.37 6.07 12.63
C THR A 338 -28.23 5.69 11.16
N ALA A 339 -29.35 5.47 10.45
CA ALA A 339 -29.32 5.10 9.04
C ALA A 339 -28.69 6.19 8.16
N VAL A 340 -29.00 7.46 8.43
CA VAL A 340 -28.45 8.60 7.70
C VAL A 340 -26.94 8.76 7.98
N ALA A 341 -26.51 8.70 9.24
CA ALA A 341 -25.09 8.79 9.59
C ALA A 341 -24.28 7.64 8.99
N THR A 342 -24.84 6.44 8.94
CA THR A 342 -24.23 5.24 8.36
C THR A 342 -23.97 5.36 6.86
N LEU A 343 -24.83 6.05 6.14
CA LEU A 343 -24.67 6.31 4.71
C LEU A 343 -23.78 7.53 4.43
N LEU A 344 -23.90 8.59 5.23
CA LEU A 344 -23.19 9.84 4.96
C LEU A 344 -21.70 9.79 5.31
N VAL A 345 -21.28 9.03 6.31
CA VAL A 345 -19.86 8.95 6.71
C VAL A 345 -19.01 8.27 5.62
N PRO A 346 -19.35 7.07 5.13
CA PRO A 346 -18.61 6.46 4.02
C PRO A 346 -18.70 7.29 2.73
N LEU A 347 -19.87 7.84 2.39
CA LEU A 347 -20.06 8.67 1.19
C LEU A 347 -19.30 10.00 1.27
N GLY A 348 -19.21 10.62 2.45
CA GLY A 348 -18.41 11.83 2.64
C GLY A 348 -16.92 11.59 2.52
N LEU A 349 -16.42 10.45 3.03
CA LEU A 349 -15.04 10.03 2.87
C LEU A 349 -14.71 9.69 1.41
N LEU A 350 -15.65 9.09 0.67
CA LEU A 350 -15.50 8.80 -0.75
C LEU A 350 -15.57 10.08 -1.60
N GLY A 351 -16.42 11.02 -1.26
CA GLY A 351 -16.65 12.23 -2.07
C GLY A 351 -15.40 13.11 -2.21
N SER A 352 -14.49 13.11 -1.23
CA SER A 352 -13.23 13.86 -1.30
C SER A 352 -12.21 13.23 -2.23
N GLU A 353 -12.22 11.90 -2.38
CA GLU A 353 -11.27 11.15 -3.21
C GLU A 353 -11.78 10.91 -4.63
N PHE A 354 -13.11 10.75 -4.81
CA PHE A 354 -13.73 10.55 -6.12
C PHE A 354 -13.57 11.73 -7.07
N ASN A 355 -13.48 12.96 -6.53
CA ASN A 355 -13.40 14.18 -7.35
C ASN A 355 -12.05 14.33 -8.09
N GLN A 356 -11.03 13.57 -7.69
CA GLN A 356 -9.71 13.64 -8.32
C GLN A 356 -9.47 12.56 -9.40
N GLN A 357 -10.37 11.55 -9.53
CA GLN A 357 -10.04 10.31 -10.26
C GLN A 357 -11.15 9.74 -11.14
N ALA A 358 -12.19 10.50 -11.43
CA ALA A 358 -13.41 10.05 -12.11
C ALA A 358 -13.25 9.49 -13.55
N ASP A 359 -12.07 9.58 -14.16
CA ASP A 359 -11.86 9.31 -15.59
C ASP A 359 -11.17 7.96 -15.89
N VAL A 360 -10.88 7.12 -14.91
CA VAL A 360 -10.19 5.84 -15.16
C VAL A 360 -11.21 4.69 -15.27
N PRO A 361 -11.35 4.02 -16.44
CA PRO A 361 -12.24 2.88 -16.58
C PRO A 361 -11.76 1.70 -15.73
N THR A 362 -12.33 1.55 -14.55
CA THR A 362 -11.86 0.61 -13.51
C THR A 362 -12.31 -0.83 -13.74
N LEU A 363 -13.38 -1.07 -14.49
CA LEU A 363 -14.01 -2.39 -14.58
C LEU A 363 -13.62 -3.21 -15.81
N THR A 364 -12.92 -2.63 -16.79
CA THR A 364 -12.54 -3.31 -18.05
C THR A 364 -11.19 -4.02 -18.02
N ALA A 365 -10.43 -3.85 -16.93
CA ALA A 365 -9.13 -4.48 -16.77
C ALA A 365 -9.27 -6.00 -16.64
N THR A 366 -8.62 -6.73 -17.53
CA THR A 366 -8.58 -8.19 -17.53
C THR A 366 -7.14 -8.71 -17.63
N ARG A 367 -6.94 -9.99 -17.29
CA ARG A 367 -5.63 -10.64 -17.45
C ARG A 367 -5.17 -10.62 -18.92
N ALA A 368 -6.08 -10.79 -19.85
CA ALA A 368 -5.74 -10.84 -21.28
C ALA A 368 -5.21 -9.51 -21.82
N THR A 369 -5.78 -8.39 -21.37
CA THR A 369 -5.34 -7.05 -21.78
C THR A 369 -4.13 -6.55 -21.02
N ARG A 370 -3.83 -7.10 -19.84
CA ARG A 370 -2.83 -6.60 -18.89
C ARG A 370 -2.97 -5.10 -18.54
N GLN A 371 -4.13 -4.53 -18.82
CA GLN A 371 -4.44 -3.14 -18.48
C GLN A 371 -4.96 -3.08 -17.04
N LEU A 372 -4.39 -2.17 -16.26
CA LEU A 372 -4.85 -1.86 -14.91
C LEU A 372 -5.21 -0.38 -14.87
N PRO A 373 -6.23 -0.03 -14.10
CA PRO A 373 -6.48 1.38 -13.80
C PRO A 373 -5.28 1.92 -13.02
N SER A 374 -4.60 2.90 -13.59
CA SER A 374 -3.48 3.58 -12.96
C SER A 374 -3.37 4.98 -13.57
N PRO A 375 -3.03 6.01 -12.80
CA PRO A 375 -2.81 7.35 -13.32
C PRO A 375 -1.79 7.36 -14.47
N VAL A 376 -0.76 6.55 -14.36
CA VAL A 376 0.27 6.43 -15.41
C VAL A 376 -0.22 5.66 -16.64
N ALA A 377 -1.24 4.82 -16.52
CA ALA A 377 -1.75 4.02 -17.63
C ALA A 377 -2.25 4.88 -18.78
N VAL A 378 -2.88 6.02 -18.47
CA VAL A 378 -3.44 6.94 -19.49
C VAL A 378 -2.34 7.41 -20.45
N VAL A 379 -1.15 7.70 -19.93
CA VAL A 379 -0.01 8.17 -20.72
C VAL A 379 0.79 7.00 -21.32
N ILE A 380 0.94 5.90 -20.58
CA ILE A 380 1.84 4.80 -20.97
C ILE A 380 1.18 3.81 -21.93
N GLU A 381 -0.12 3.57 -21.83
CA GLU A 381 -0.79 2.54 -22.64
C GLU A 381 -0.63 2.72 -24.16
N PRO A 382 -0.73 3.96 -24.72
CA PRO A 382 -0.46 4.16 -26.15
C PRO A 382 0.98 3.83 -26.56
N LEU A 383 1.95 4.04 -25.65
CA LEU A 383 3.37 3.71 -25.87
C LEU A 383 3.61 2.21 -25.76
N ALA A 384 2.99 1.55 -24.76
CA ALA A 384 3.06 0.11 -24.57
C ALA A 384 2.49 -0.65 -25.78
N ARG A 385 1.31 -0.26 -26.26
CA ARG A 385 0.72 -0.82 -27.48
C ARG A 385 1.61 -0.63 -28.70
N PHE A 386 2.20 0.56 -28.85
CA PHE A 386 3.13 0.80 -29.97
C PHE A 386 4.35 -0.12 -29.85
N ALA A 387 4.91 -0.30 -28.66
CA ALA A 387 6.03 -1.19 -28.43
C ALA A 387 5.68 -2.65 -28.79
N GLU A 388 4.52 -3.14 -28.36
CA GLU A 388 4.05 -4.50 -28.72
C GLU A 388 3.90 -4.68 -30.23
N CYS A 389 3.25 -3.74 -30.90
CA CYS A 389 2.86 -3.89 -32.30
C CYS A 389 3.99 -3.61 -33.28
N ARG A 390 4.90 -2.70 -32.96
CA ARG A 390 5.90 -2.21 -33.90
C ARG A 390 7.33 -2.63 -33.58
N LEU A 391 7.64 -2.80 -32.30
CA LEU A 391 8.98 -3.18 -31.90
C LEU A 391 9.15 -4.69 -31.79
N GLY A 392 8.04 -5.48 -31.89
CA GLY A 392 8.08 -6.91 -31.71
C GLY A 392 8.79 -7.23 -30.40
N VAL A 393 8.09 -7.11 -29.29
CA VAL A 393 8.67 -7.20 -27.93
C VAL A 393 9.41 -8.53 -27.77
N THR A 394 10.72 -8.49 -27.91
CA THR A 394 11.58 -9.66 -27.74
C THR A 394 12.04 -9.76 -26.30
N ARG A 395 11.99 -10.97 -25.79
CA ARG A 395 12.43 -11.29 -24.42
C ARG A 395 13.87 -10.79 -24.20
N GLY A 396 14.05 -10.01 -23.12
CA GLY A 396 15.37 -9.54 -22.67
C GLY A 396 15.80 -8.16 -23.17
N ALA A 397 14.96 -7.40 -23.88
CA ALA A 397 15.29 -6.00 -24.18
C ALA A 397 15.33 -5.18 -22.90
N ARG A 398 16.37 -4.34 -22.75
CA ARG A 398 16.58 -3.47 -21.59
C ARG A 398 15.84 -2.17 -21.78
N ALA A 399 14.84 -1.92 -20.94
CA ALA A 399 14.07 -0.69 -20.96
C ALA A 399 14.51 0.24 -19.83
N TYR A 400 14.91 1.46 -20.18
CA TYR A 400 15.00 2.54 -19.22
C TYR A 400 13.58 3.08 -18.96
N THR A 401 13.26 3.34 -17.70
CA THR A 401 11.99 3.94 -17.31
C THR A 401 12.14 4.71 -16.00
N VAL A 402 11.19 5.57 -15.69
CA VAL A 402 11.07 6.24 -14.40
C VAL A 402 10.34 5.36 -13.39
N PHE A 403 10.49 5.64 -12.11
CA PHE A 403 10.03 4.81 -10.99
C PHE A 403 8.55 4.37 -11.11
N ASN A 404 7.63 5.33 -11.24
CA ASN A 404 6.18 5.03 -11.33
C ASN A 404 5.80 4.28 -12.62
N TYR A 405 6.48 4.58 -13.73
CA TYR A 405 6.23 3.90 -15.01
C TYR A 405 6.71 2.46 -14.97
N GLY A 406 7.87 2.21 -14.32
CA GLY A 406 8.43 0.87 -14.16
C GLY A 406 7.49 -0.07 -13.44
N SER A 407 6.84 0.37 -12.37
CA SER A 407 5.86 -0.42 -11.63
C SER A 407 4.71 -0.91 -12.51
N TYR A 408 4.21 -0.07 -13.41
CA TYR A 408 3.15 -0.45 -14.35
C TYR A 408 3.68 -1.32 -15.51
N LEU A 409 4.81 -0.92 -16.09
CA LEU A 409 5.37 -1.55 -17.30
C LEU A 409 5.87 -2.97 -17.04
N VAL A 410 6.39 -3.27 -15.86
CA VAL A 410 6.84 -4.62 -15.50
C VAL A 410 5.73 -5.66 -15.60
N TRP A 411 4.49 -5.25 -15.37
CA TRP A 411 3.29 -6.04 -15.60
C TRP A 411 2.82 -5.96 -17.05
N ARG A 412 2.77 -4.75 -17.62
CA ARG A 412 2.15 -4.48 -18.93
C ARG A 412 2.97 -5.06 -20.09
N LEU A 413 4.29 -4.96 -20.01
CA LEU A 413 5.25 -5.46 -21.01
C LEU A 413 6.28 -6.40 -20.36
N PRO A 414 5.88 -7.62 -19.95
CA PRO A 414 6.73 -8.51 -19.14
C PRO A 414 7.94 -9.09 -19.90
N ALA A 415 8.02 -8.89 -21.20
CA ALA A 415 9.16 -9.32 -22.01
C ALA A 415 10.38 -8.38 -21.89
N PHE A 416 10.20 -7.15 -21.39
CA PHE A 416 11.30 -6.23 -21.11
C PHE A 416 11.87 -6.45 -19.70
N SER A 417 13.16 -6.17 -19.55
CA SER A 417 13.79 -5.92 -18.24
C SER A 417 13.87 -4.43 -17.99
N TYR A 418 13.63 -3.98 -16.76
CA TYR A 418 13.48 -2.56 -16.44
C TYR A 418 14.65 -2.02 -15.64
N SER A 419 14.94 -0.71 -15.79
CA SER A 419 15.99 -0.04 -15.03
C SER A 419 15.61 0.15 -13.57
N ILE A 420 14.34 0.49 -13.30
CA ILE A 420 13.78 0.77 -11.98
C ILE A 420 12.27 0.54 -11.99
N ASP A 421 11.72 0.20 -10.84
CA ASP A 421 10.29 0.09 -10.55
C ASP A 421 10.01 0.44 -9.08
N GLY A 422 8.78 0.28 -8.59
CA GLY A 422 8.34 0.64 -7.23
C GLY A 422 8.99 -0.14 -6.08
N ARG A 423 9.90 -1.08 -6.34
CA ARG A 423 10.58 -1.84 -5.28
C ARG A 423 11.83 -1.10 -4.78
N ASN A 424 12.04 -1.10 -3.48
CA ASN A 424 13.17 -0.41 -2.83
C ASN A 424 14.45 -1.25 -2.83
N ILE A 425 14.90 -1.73 -3.99
CA ILE A 425 16.02 -2.67 -4.12
C ILE A 425 17.16 -2.15 -5.00
N TYR A 426 17.07 -0.93 -5.50
CA TYR A 426 17.97 -0.40 -6.51
C TYR A 426 19.24 0.20 -5.92
N PRO A 427 20.38 0.17 -6.65
CA PRO A 427 21.60 0.84 -6.25
C PRO A 427 21.41 2.35 -6.11
N ASP A 428 22.18 2.98 -5.21
CA ASP A 428 22.17 4.42 -4.99
C ASP A 428 22.37 5.22 -6.28
N SER A 429 23.20 4.71 -7.21
CA SER A 429 23.42 5.36 -8.51
C SER A 429 22.16 5.42 -9.38
N VAL A 430 21.30 4.41 -9.35
CA VAL A 430 20.04 4.38 -10.10
C VAL A 430 18.98 5.21 -9.40
N ALA A 431 18.80 5.00 -8.09
CA ALA A 431 17.83 5.71 -7.27
C ALA A 431 18.19 7.21 -7.16
N GLY A 432 19.47 7.55 -7.02
CA GLY A 432 19.95 8.94 -6.98
C GLY A 432 19.78 9.66 -8.32
N ALA A 433 19.99 8.96 -9.44
CA ALA A 433 19.74 9.53 -10.76
C ALA A 433 18.24 9.86 -10.96
N GLU A 434 17.35 8.96 -10.49
CA GLU A 434 15.91 9.20 -10.55
C GLU A 434 15.48 10.36 -9.63
N ALA A 435 15.98 10.40 -8.39
CA ALA A 435 15.72 11.50 -7.47
C ALA A 435 16.21 12.85 -8.03
N TYR A 436 17.38 12.86 -8.64
CA TYR A 436 17.92 14.07 -9.27
C TYR A 436 17.06 14.58 -10.42
N GLN A 437 16.57 13.69 -11.29
CA GLN A 437 15.67 14.05 -12.38
C GLN A 437 14.37 14.67 -11.88
N THR A 438 13.79 14.07 -10.85
CA THR A 438 12.53 14.54 -10.27
C THR A 438 12.68 15.88 -9.56
N ALA A 439 13.79 16.08 -8.81
CA ALA A 439 13.98 17.27 -7.99
C ALA A 439 14.51 18.48 -8.76
N TYR A 440 15.41 18.28 -9.70
CA TYR A 440 16.21 19.39 -10.26
C TYR A 440 16.01 19.63 -11.75
N ASN A 441 15.42 18.68 -12.45
CA ASN A 441 15.20 18.79 -13.90
C ASN A 441 16.44 19.25 -14.70
N GLY A 442 17.64 19.01 -14.16
CA GLY A 442 18.92 19.43 -14.69
C GLY A 442 19.48 18.47 -15.75
N PRO A 443 20.59 18.83 -16.44
CA PRO A 443 21.21 17.95 -17.43
C PRO A 443 21.76 16.69 -16.78
N MET A 444 21.31 15.52 -17.23
CA MET A 444 21.84 14.24 -16.78
C MET A 444 23.21 13.98 -17.37
N GLN A 445 24.25 13.97 -16.53
CA GLN A 445 25.61 13.67 -16.99
C GLN A 445 25.86 12.16 -17.12
N LEU A 446 25.27 11.34 -16.27
CA LEU A 446 25.42 9.88 -16.27
C LEU A 446 24.12 9.22 -15.83
N GLY A 447 23.69 8.18 -16.53
CA GLY A 447 22.50 7.42 -16.14
C GLY A 447 22.42 6.07 -16.84
N PRO A 448 21.69 5.13 -16.26
CA PRO A 448 21.54 3.79 -16.81
C PRO A 448 20.89 3.77 -18.20
N TRP A 449 20.21 4.85 -18.62
CA TRP A 449 19.55 4.94 -19.92
C TRP A 449 20.50 4.69 -21.11
N ARG A 450 21.81 5.03 -20.98
CA ARG A 450 22.79 4.78 -22.05
C ARG A 450 22.98 3.32 -22.38
N SER A 451 22.77 2.44 -21.41
CA SER A 451 22.90 0.99 -21.57
C SER A 451 21.57 0.29 -21.89
N ALA A 452 20.47 1.05 -22.01
CA ALA A 452 19.17 0.53 -22.37
C ALA A 452 19.01 0.42 -23.90
N ASP A 453 18.16 -0.47 -24.35
CA ASP A 453 17.80 -0.63 -25.76
C ASP A 453 16.61 0.29 -26.14
N VAL A 454 15.72 0.52 -25.16
CA VAL A 454 14.50 1.33 -25.28
C VAL A 454 14.40 2.24 -24.05
N ALA A 455 13.77 3.39 -24.18
CA ALA A 455 13.48 4.29 -23.06
C ALA A 455 12.04 4.79 -23.11
N ILE A 456 11.37 4.81 -21.94
CA ILE A 456 10.02 5.36 -21.76
C ILE A 456 10.07 6.33 -20.59
N ALA A 457 9.85 7.61 -20.84
CA ALA A 457 9.97 8.65 -19.81
C ALA A 457 9.03 9.84 -20.09
N PRO A 458 8.66 10.63 -19.05
CA PRO A 458 7.96 11.89 -19.21
C PRO A 458 8.80 12.88 -20.03
N LEU A 459 8.15 13.61 -20.95
CA LEU A 459 8.86 14.56 -21.83
C LEU A 459 9.47 15.74 -21.09
N GLN A 460 8.92 16.13 -19.94
CA GLN A 460 9.46 17.21 -19.10
C GLN A 460 10.72 16.81 -18.34
N HIS A 461 11.03 15.51 -18.19
CA HIS A 461 12.20 15.05 -17.45
C HIS A 461 13.51 15.33 -18.18
N ALA A 462 14.59 15.52 -17.41
CA ALA A 462 15.92 15.76 -17.94
C ALA A 462 16.41 14.65 -18.87
N VAL A 463 16.02 13.40 -18.60
CA VAL A 463 16.36 12.24 -19.43
C VAL A 463 15.78 12.36 -20.85
N ALA A 464 14.56 12.88 -21.01
CA ALA A 464 13.95 13.07 -22.33
C ALA A 464 14.79 14.03 -23.19
N ARG A 465 15.27 15.16 -22.60
CA ARG A 465 16.16 16.10 -23.28
C ARG A 465 17.51 15.45 -23.63
N ALA A 466 18.04 14.60 -22.74
CA ALA A 466 19.30 13.89 -23.00
C ALA A 466 19.15 12.85 -24.12
N LEU A 467 18.02 12.13 -24.17
CA LEU A 467 17.69 11.18 -25.24
C LEU A 467 17.52 11.88 -26.59
N ASP A 468 16.85 13.04 -26.61
CA ASP A 468 16.66 13.82 -27.82
C ASP A 468 17.98 14.44 -28.37
N ALA A 469 18.89 14.78 -27.48
CA ALA A 469 20.20 15.34 -27.87
C ALA A 469 21.21 14.25 -28.28
N ALA A 470 20.98 12.99 -27.94
CA ALA A 470 21.90 11.89 -28.22
C ALA A 470 21.63 11.29 -29.61
N PRO A 471 22.61 11.34 -30.54
CA PRO A 471 22.42 10.93 -31.94
C PRO A 471 22.14 9.42 -32.10
N GLU A 472 22.54 8.62 -31.12
CA GLU A 472 22.29 7.18 -31.07
C GLU A 472 20.83 6.84 -30.76
N TRP A 473 20.03 7.78 -30.26
CA TRP A 473 18.64 7.57 -29.91
C TRP A 473 17.66 8.13 -30.94
N GLN A 474 16.53 7.49 -31.07
CA GLN A 474 15.43 7.89 -31.95
C GLN A 474 14.12 7.93 -31.17
N LEU A 475 13.45 9.09 -31.17
CA LEU A 475 12.07 9.21 -30.68
C LEU A 475 11.12 8.50 -31.66
N LEU A 476 10.31 7.55 -31.15
CA LEU A 476 9.41 6.73 -31.95
C LEU A 476 7.95 7.13 -31.78
N ARG A 477 7.56 7.52 -30.57
CA ARG A 477 6.18 7.84 -30.26
C ARG A 477 6.11 8.83 -29.09
N VAL A 478 5.11 9.72 -29.15
CA VAL A 478 4.70 10.57 -28.03
C VAL A 478 3.27 10.21 -27.65
N SER A 479 2.99 10.15 -26.36
CA SER A 479 1.64 10.03 -25.80
C SER A 479 1.35 11.28 -24.96
N ARG A 480 0.12 11.75 -25.03
CA ARG A 480 -0.37 12.94 -24.32
C ARG A 480 -1.65 12.63 -23.59
N ALA A 481 -1.77 13.10 -22.35
CA ALA A 481 -2.97 13.04 -21.57
C ALA A 481 -3.09 14.32 -20.72
N GLU A 482 -4.07 15.14 -21.02
CA GLU A 482 -4.25 16.46 -20.38
C GLU A 482 -4.44 16.38 -18.86
N LYS A 483 -4.94 15.26 -18.35
CA LYS A 483 -5.25 15.07 -16.93
C LYS A 483 -4.25 14.19 -16.18
N ALA A 484 -3.19 13.70 -16.82
CA ALA A 484 -2.19 12.89 -16.13
C ALA A 484 -1.16 13.79 -15.44
N GLU A 485 -0.64 13.34 -14.30
CA GLU A 485 0.39 14.07 -13.54
C GLU A 485 1.61 14.39 -14.40
N ASP A 486 2.03 13.44 -15.25
CA ASP A 486 3.15 13.60 -16.16
C ASP A 486 2.74 14.16 -17.55
N GLY A 487 1.46 14.37 -17.81
CA GLY A 487 0.87 14.96 -19.01
C GLY A 487 1.29 14.38 -20.35
N GLU A 488 2.58 14.27 -20.59
CA GLU A 488 3.17 13.79 -21.84
C GLU A 488 4.34 12.82 -21.58
N ALA A 489 4.40 11.73 -22.35
CA ALA A 489 5.52 10.80 -22.31
C ALA A 489 6.00 10.41 -23.70
N GLY A 490 7.27 10.04 -23.81
CA GLY A 490 7.91 9.60 -25.04
C GLY A 490 8.42 8.16 -24.94
N LEU A 491 8.50 7.53 -26.10
CA LEU A 491 9.16 6.25 -26.34
C LEU A 491 10.31 6.45 -27.29
N TRP A 492 11.51 6.15 -26.86
CA TRP A 492 12.73 6.17 -27.66
C TRP A 492 13.30 4.77 -27.80
N ALA A 493 14.08 4.55 -28.87
CA ALA A 493 14.90 3.37 -28.99
C ALA A 493 16.28 3.69 -29.59
N GLN A 494 17.28 2.88 -29.29
CA GLN A 494 18.60 3.01 -29.92
C GLN A 494 18.54 2.64 -31.40
N ARG A 495 19.17 3.46 -32.25
CA ARG A 495 19.22 3.24 -33.70
C ARG A 495 19.87 1.90 -34.07
N THR A 496 20.91 1.52 -33.36
CA THR A 496 21.57 0.22 -33.55
C THR A 496 20.65 -0.94 -33.20
N TRP A 497 19.88 -0.82 -32.12
CA TRP A 497 18.89 -1.84 -31.72
C TRP A 497 17.73 -1.94 -32.74
N LEU A 498 17.25 -0.82 -33.28
CA LEU A 498 16.25 -0.81 -34.36
C LEU A 498 16.78 -1.44 -35.63
N ALA A 499 18.02 -1.09 -36.02
CA ALA A 499 18.67 -1.63 -37.23
C ALA A 499 18.81 -3.17 -37.18
N THR A 500 19.22 -3.71 -36.03
CA THR A 500 19.32 -5.18 -35.85
C THR A 500 18.00 -5.93 -36.00
N ARG A 501 16.89 -5.20 -35.93
CA ARG A 501 15.52 -5.73 -36.07
C ARG A 501 14.84 -5.35 -37.38
N GLY A 502 15.52 -4.65 -38.27
CA GLY A 502 14.94 -4.15 -39.52
C GLY A 502 13.78 -3.16 -39.32
N ILE A 503 13.73 -2.46 -38.18
CA ILE A 503 12.66 -1.51 -37.86
C ILE A 503 13.07 -0.13 -38.40
N THR A 504 12.31 0.40 -39.35
CA THR A 504 12.47 1.77 -39.82
C THR A 504 11.71 2.74 -38.90
N ALA A 505 12.44 3.63 -38.26
CA ALA A 505 11.85 4.63 -37.38
C ALA A 505 11.31 5.83 -38.20
N PRO A 506 10.19 6.44 -37.79
CA PRO A 506 9.71 7.70 -38.36
C PRO A 506 10.68 8.83 -38.05
N ALA A 507 10.69 9.88 -38.85
CA ALA A 507 11.47 11.08 -38.56
C ALA A 507 10.98 11.73 -37.25
N ALA A 508 11.90 12.14 -36.35
CA ALA A 508 11.59 12.64 -35.02
C ALA A 508 10.63 13.86 -35.05
N ASP A 509 10.80 14.75 -35.99
CA ASP A 509 9.94 15.94 -36.19
C ASP A 509 8.49 15.57 -36.51
N THR A 510 8.30 14.50 -37.29
CA THR A 510 6.96 13.96 -37.63
C THR A 510 6.25 13.41 -36.38
N VAL A 511 6.98 12.83 -35.45
CA VAL A 511 6.45 12.31 -34.19
C VAL A 511 6.04 13.43 -33.25
N ARG A 512 6.85 14.50 -33.13
CA ARG A 512 6.58 15.66 -32.26
C ARG A 512 5.43 16.53 -32.75
N MET A 513 5.23 16.66 -34.06
CA MET A 513 4.14 17.46 -34.63
C MET A 513 2.75 16.82 -34.46
N GLY A 514 2.63 15.73 -33.71
CA GLY A 514 1.34 15.08 -33.43
C GLY A 514 0.69 14.44 -34.66
N ARG A 515 1.40 14.30 -35.78
CA ARG A 515 1.00 13.42 -36.87
C ARG A 515 1.15 11.99 -36.34
N ASN A 516 0.16 11.59 -35.52
CA ASN A 516 0.03 10.22 -35.10
C ASN A 516 0.13 9.34 -36.35
N LEU A 517 1.15 8.51 -36.40
CA LEU A 517 1.07 7.33 -37.23
C LEU A 517 -0.28 6.69 -36.93
N PRO A 518 -1.09 6.34 -37.96
CA PRO A 518 -2.39 5.76 -37.74
C PRO A 518 -2.24 4.69 -36.65
N ALA A 519 -3.20 4.68 -35.73
CA ALA A 519 -3.24 3.61 -34.74
C ALA A 519 -3.01 2.31 -35.54
N PRO A 520 -2.02 1.48 -35.19
CA PRO A 520 -1.84 0.22 -35.90
C PRO A 520 -3.21 -0.44 -35.87
N GLY A 521 -3.75 -0.73 -37.03
CA GLY A 521 -4.96 -1.53 -37.17
C GLY A 521 -4.78 -2.70 -36.21
N ALA A 522 -5.81 -3.01 -35.42
CA ALA A 522 -5.75 -3.92 -34.30
C ALA A 522 -4.60 -4.92 -34.46
N CYS A 523 -3.57 -4.83 -33.61
CA CYS A 523 -2.58 -5.88 -33.57
C CYS A 523 -3.40 -7.15 -33.31
N SER A 524 -3.59 -7.99 -34.34
CA SER A 524 -4.15 -9.31 -34.13
C SER A 524 -3.25 -9.92 -33.06
N ALA A 525 -3.80 -10.10 -31.85
CA ALA A 525 -3.12 -10.82 -30.79
C ALA A 525 -2.64 -12.16 -31.38
N PRO A 526 -1.39 -12.57 -31.08
CA PRO A 526 -0.97 -13.92 -31.42
C PRO A 526 -1.83 -14.96 -30.74
#